data_a369a36a07279fd0af8c382202fec9c1
#
_entry.id   a369a36a07279fd0af8c382202fec9c1
#
_cell.length_a   1.000
_cell.length_b   1.000
_cell.length_c   1.000
_cell.angle_alpha   90.00
_cell.angle_beta   90.00
_cell.angle_gamma   90.00
#
_symmetry.space_group_name_H-M   'P 1'
#
loop_
_entity.id
_entity.type
_entity.pdbx_description
1 polymer ?
#
loop_
_entity_poly.entity_id
_entity_poly.type
_entity_poly.pdbx_seq_one_letter_code
_entity_poly.pdbx_strand_id
1 'polypeptide(L)'
;MSLVGSDDWQLVAHVFDVKPGQVTKVVVGKDPVCLGNVDGEFLAIYDICSHEYVELHEGWLEGDEVECPQHGSKFSMRTGAVRGLPATKPVPAYETKVEGEHVYVRGPVPVSSS
;
A
#
# COMPACT_ATOMS: atom_id res chain seq x y z
N MET A 1 13.79 -11.84 -1.87
CA MET A 1 13.20 -11.86 -0.52
C MET A 1 11.74 -12.24 -0.61
N SER A 2 11.32 -13.22 0.14
CA SER A 2 9.92 -13.64 0.10
C SER A 2 9.12 -12.86 1.12
N LEU A 3 7.93 -12.43 0.70
CA LEU A 3 6.98 -11.77 1.58
C LEU A 3 6.24 -12.83 2.41
N VAL A 4 5.95 -12.51 3.63
CA VAL A 4 5.33 -13.45 4.56
C VAL A 4 3.85 -13.15 4.76
N GLY A 5 3.41 -11.93 4.58
CA GLY A 5 2.01 -11.54 4.62
C GLY A 5 1.08 -12.37 5.49
N SER A 6 -0.19 -12.36 5.15
CA SER A 6 -1.19 -13.17 5.82
C SER A 6 -2.32 -13.50 4.86
N ASP A 7 -2.74 -14.78 4.83
CA ASP A 7 -3.93 -15.19 4.07
C ASP A 7 -5.22 -14.86 4.82
N ASP A 8 -5.09 -14.64 6.14
CA ASP A 8 -6.24 -14.26 6.97
C ASP A 8 -6.32 -12.75 7.07
N TRP A 9 -7.55 -12.24 7.16
CA TRP A 9 -7.75 -10.82 7.40
C TRP A 9 -7.12 -10.41 8.72
N GLN A 10 -6.34 -9.34 8.69
CA GLN A 10 -5.72 -8.78 9.88
C GLN A 10 -6.25 -7.38 10.13
N LEU A 11 -6.67 -7.13 11.36
CA LEU A 11 -7.08 -5.79 11.79
C LEU A 11 -5.81 -4.94 11.87
N VAL A 12 -5.75 -3.87 11.09
CA VAL A 12 -4.56 -3.03 11.01
C VAL A 12 -4.79 -1.60 11.44
N ALA A 13 -6.03 -1.10 11.38
CA ALA A 13 -6.32 0.29 11.69
C ALA A 13 -7.80 0.49 11.96
N HIS A 14 -8.10 1.63 12.55
CA HIS A 14 -9.45 2.17 12.67
C HIS A 14 -9.64 3.16 11.51
N VAL A 15 -10.86 3.27 10.98
CA VAL A 15 -11.08 4.13 9.81
C VAL A 15 -10.68 5.58 10.06
N PHE A 16 -10.71 6.03 11.32
CA PHE A 16 -10.32 7.39 11.65
C PHE A 16 -8.81 7.60 11.80
N ASP A 17 -8.03 6.52 11.77
CA ASP A 17 -6.57 6.63 11.91
C ASP A 17 -5.93 7.18 10.65
N VAL A 18 -6.58 7.04 9.50
CA VAL A 18 -6.04 7.49 8.22
C VAL A 18 -7.08 8.36 7.54
N LYS A 19 -6.81 9.65 7.49
CA LYS A 19 -7.73 10.61 6.88
C LYS A 19 -7.66 10.56 5.36
N PRO A 20 -8.72 11.00 4.66
CA PRO A 20 -8.67 11.06 3.19
C PRO A 20 -7.44 11.82 2.71
N GLY A 21 -6.73 11.22 1.77
CA GLY A 21 -5.50 11.80 1.23
C GLY A 21 -4.23 11.43 1.99
N GLN A 22 -4.33 10.63 3.04
CA GLN A 22 -3.18 10.24 3.85
C GLN A 22 -2.79 8.79 3.63
N VAL A 23 -1.51 8.49 3.91
CA VAL A 23 -0.99 7.12 3.95
C VAL A 23 -0.33 6.90 5.31
N THR A 24 -0.31 5.65 5.74
CA THR A 24 0.35 5.25 6.97
C THR A 24 0.92 3.85 6.81
N LYS A 25 1.87 3.50 7.67
CA LYS A 25 2.43 2.15 7.68
C LYS A 25 1.64 1.26 8.62
N VAL A 26 1.29 0.08 8.12
CA VAL A 26 0.73 -0.99 8.94
C VAL A 26 1.53 -2.26 8.67
N VAL A 27 1.28 -3.30 9.44
CA VAL A 27 2.01 -4.57 9.29
C VAL A 27 0.99 -5.67 9.03
N VAL A 28 1.22 -6.44 7.98
CA VAL A 28 0.38 -7.59 7.62
C VAL A 28 1.28 -8.83 7.64
N GLY A 29 1.03 -9.70 8.61
CA GLY A 29 1.98 -10.76 8.89
C GLY A 29 3.28 -10.11 9.39
N LYS A 30 4.32 -10.17 8.58
CA LYS A 30 5.59 -9.47 8.86
C LYS A 30 5.92 -8.42 7.81
N ASP A 31 5.02 -8.19 6.87
CA ASP A 31 5.27 -7.28 5.77
C ASP A 31 4.92 -5.85 6.17
N PRO A 32 5.81 -4.88 5.90
CA PRO A 32 5.45 -3.47 6.00
C PRO A 32 4.52 -3.11 4.85
N VAL A 33 3.39 -2.51 5.16
CA VAL A 33 2.35 -2.21 4.16
C VAL A 33 1.97 -0.74 4.25
N CYS A 34 1.88 -0.09 3.10
CA CYS A 34 1.42 1.28 2.98
C CYS A 34 -0.10 1.25 2.81
N LEU A 35 -0.81 1.72 3.84
CA LEU A 35 -2.27 1.82 3.82
C LEU A 35 -2.64 3.26 3.52
N GLY A 36 -3.44 3.46 2.49
CA GLY A 36 -3.88 4.80 2.09
C GLY A 36 -5.38 4.93 2.10
N ASN A 37 -5.84 6.13 2.37
CA ASN A 37 -7.25 6.50 2.28
C ASN A 37 -7.42 7.37 1.04
N VAL A 38 -7.97 6.79 -0.03
CA VAL A 38 -8.20 7.47 -1.29
C VAL A 38 -9.68 7.82 -1.36
N ASP A 39 -10.02 9.05 -0.98
CA ASP A 39 -11.40 9.55 -0.95
C ASP A 39 -12.35 8.62 -0.18
N GLY A 40 -11.91 8.07 0.93
CA GLY A 40 -12.72 7.17 1.76
C GLY A 40 -12.57 5.70 1.43
N GLU A 41 -11.87 5.37 0.35
CA GLU A 41 -11.57 4.00 -0.01
C GLU A 41 -10.18 3.63 0.51
N PHE A 42 -10.10 2.55 1.29
CA PHE A 42 -8.81 2.12 1.83
C PHE A 42 -8.13 1.16 0.87
N LEU A 43 -6.89 1.47 0.51
CA LEU A 43 -6.08 0.68 -0.42
C LEU A 43 -4.72 0.41 0.22
N ALA A 44 -4.09 -0.69 -0.15
CA ALA A 44 -2.84 -1.10 0.48
C ALA A 44 -1.89 -1.73 -0.53
N ILE A 45 -0.62 -1.30 -0.46
CA ILE A 45 0.46 -1.89 -1.26
C ILE A 45 1.67 -2.07 -0.35
N TYR A 46 2.65 -2.86 -0.83
CA TYR A 46 3.89 -3.04 -0.10
C TYR A 46 4.58 -1.68 0.13
N ASP A 47 5.12 -1.46 1.32
CA ASP A 47 5.57 -0.14 1.73
C ASP A 47 6.96 0.24 1.21
N ILE A 48 7.69 -0.70 0.63
CA ILE A 48 9.06 -0.43 0.17
C ILE A 48 9.06 -0.20 -1.32
N CYS A 49 9.62 0.95 -1.73
CA CYS A 49 9.77 1.29 -3.15
C CYS A 49 10.64 0.24 -3.85
N SER A 50 10.21 -0.18 -5.05
CA SER A 50 10.93 -1.19 -5.80
C SER A 50 12.26 -0.68 -6.39
N HIS A 51 12.42 0.63 -6.50
CA HIS A 51 13.63 1.24 -7.03
C HIS A 51 14.73 1.33 -5.97
N GLU A 52 14.37 1.75 -4.76
CA GLU A 52 15.30 1.90 -3.65
C GLU A 52 14.62 1.51 -2.34
N TYR A 53 15.41 1.26 -1.30
CA TYR A 53 14.86 0.96 0.02
C TYR A 53 14.38 2.24 0.67
N VAL A 54 13.18 2.66 0.29
CA VAL A 54 12.53 3.86 0.82
C VAL A 54 11.08 3.48 1.14
N GLU A 55 10.61 3.92 2.29
CA GLU A 55 9.26 3.60 2.74
C GLU A 55 8.24 4.53 2.06
N LEU A 56 7.29 3.93 1.34
CA LEU A 56 6.31 4.69 0.57
C LEU A 56 5.36 5.49 1.45
N HIS A 57 5.10 5.04 2.70
CA HIS A 57 4.21 5.76 3.59
C HIS A 57 4.79 7.12 4.01
N GLU A 58 6.09 7.36 3.80
CA GLU A 58 6.69 8.66 4.04
C GLU A 58 6.48 9.62 2.88
N GLY A 59 5.95 9.14 1.77
CA GLY A 59 5.56 9.98 0.64
C GLY A 59 4.15 10.52 0.80
N TRP A 60 3.48 10.71 -0.32
CA TRP A 60 2.15 11.32 -0.31
C TRP A 60 1.30 10.76 -1.44
N LEU A 61 -0.03 10.93 -1.31
CA LEU A 61 -0.98 10.52 -2.33
C LEU A 61 -1.24 11.63 -3.32
N GLU A 62 -1.37 11.24 -4.59
CA GLU A 62 -1.95 12.06 -5.65
C GLU A 62 -3.03 11.22 -6.30
N GLY A 63 -4.29 11.52 -6.00
CA GLY A 63 -5.38 10.66 -6.43
C GLY A 63 -5.23 9.26 -5.83
N ASP A 64 -5.16 8.24 -6.66
CA ASP A 64 -4.97 6.86 -6.21
C ASP A 64 -3.53 6.37 -6.39
N GLU A 65 -2.58 7.29 -6.52
CA GLU A 65 -1.16 6.97 -6.65
C GLU A 65 -0.40 7.50 -5.45
N VAL A 66 0.59 6.73 -5.00
CA VAL A 66 1.51 7.19 -3.97
C VAL A 66 2.84 7.55 -4.61
N GLU A 67 3.38 8.69 -4.22
CA GLU A 67 4.69 9.14 -4.72
C GLU A 67 5.76 8.85 -3.67
N CYS A 68 6.83 8.17 -4.12
CA CYS A 68 7.99 7.89 -3.28
C CYS A 68 8.68 9.22 -2.92
N PRO A 69 9.04 9.46 -1.65
CA PRO A 69 9.64 10.73 -1.25
C PRO A 69 11.05 10.95 -1.81
N GLN A 70 11.69 9.88 -2.29
CA GLN A 70 13.01 9.95 -2.89
C GLN A 70 12.94 10.04 -4.37
N HIS A 71 13.18 10.44 -5.27
CA HIS A 71 13.22 10.41 -6.73
C HIS A 71 11.86 10.48 -7.43
N GLY A 72 10.75 10.48 -6.68
CA GLY A 72 9.45 10.73 -7.28
C GLY A 72 8.80 9.56 -8.01
N SER A 73 9.26 8.33 -7.79
CA SER A 73 8.57 7.16 -8.36
C SER A 73 7.12 7.11 -7.86
N LYS A 74 6.21 6.71 -8.75
CA LYS A 74 4.79 6.62 -8.41
C LYS A 74 4.27 5.21 -8.61
N PHE A 75 3.37 4.81 -7.72
CA PHE A 75 2.75 3.48 -7.75
C PHE A 75 1.26 3.60 -7.57
N SER A 76 0.51 2.78 -8.30
CA SER A 76 -0.92 2.68 -8.09
C SER A 76 -1.20 2.06 -6.71
N MET A 77 -2.02 2.71 -5.90
CA MET A 77 -2.46 2.14 -4.63
C MET A 77 -3.41 0.96 -4.84
N ARG A 78 -4.00 0.83 -6.04
CA ARG A 78 -4.95 -0.25 -6.32
C ARG A 78 -4.25 -1.54 -6.71
N THR A 79 -3.16 -1.46 -7.48
CA THR A 79 -2.53 -2.63 -8.06
C THR A 79 -1.04 -2.76 -7.75
N GLY A 80 -0.42 -1.70 -7.24
CA GLY A 80 1.04 -1.65 -7.06
C GLY A 80 1.79 -1.40 -8.35
N ALA A 81 1.11 -1.20 -9.47
CA ALA A 81 1.76 -0.98 -10.75
C ALA A 81 2.54 0.33 -10.75
N VAL A 82 3.66 0.32 -11.47
CA VAL A 82 4.47 1.53 -11.64
C VAL A 82 3.70 2.55 -12.47
N ARG A 83 3.66 3.78 -11.98
CA ARG A 83 3.03 4.90 -12.67
C ARG A 83 4.00 6.03 -12.99
N GLY A 84 5.23 5.95 -12.48
CA GLY A 84 6.22 6.98 -12.73
C GLY A 84 7.63 6.51 -12.46
N LEU A 85 8.55 6.91 -13.33
CA LEU A 85 9.97 6.63 -13.20
C LEU A 85 10.53 7.33 -11.96
N PRO A 86 11.66 6.87 -11.39
CA PRO A 86 12.59 5.88 -11.95
C PRO A 86 12.25 4.42 -11.64
N ALA A 87 11.26 4.11 -10.82
CA ALA A 87 10.88 2.73 -10.58
C ALA A 87 10.38 2.09 -11.88
N THR A 88 10.75 0.83 -12.10
CA THR A 88 10.35 0.08 -13.29
C THR A 88 9.64 -1.21 -12.95
N LYS A 89 9.59 -1.58 -11.66
CA LYS A 89 8.96 -2.82 -11.22
C LYS A 89 7.81 -2.48 -10.28
N PRO A 90 6.69 -3.20 -10.40
CA PRO A 90 5.57 -2.98 -9.47
C PRO A 90 5.93 -3.46 -8.07
N VAL A 91 5.15 -3.01 -7.10
CA VAL A 91 5.20 -3.55 -5.75
C VAL A 91 3.95 -4.41 -5.52
N PRO A 92 3.99 -5.38 -4.61
CA PRO A 92 2.81 -6.20 -4.32
C PRO A 92 1.66 -5.36 -3.78
N ALA A 93 0.44 -5.74 -4.14
CA ALA A 93 -0.77 -5.15 -3.60
C ALA A 93 -1.41 -6.09 -2.59
N TYR A 94 -2.24 -5.54 -1.71
CA TYR A 94 -2.92 -6.27 -0.66
C TYR A 94 -4.42 -6.03 -0.79
N GLU A 95 -5.22 -6.98 -0.30
CA GLU A 95 -6.66 -6.80 -0.24
C GLU A 95 -7.03 -6.03 1.01
N THR A 96 -8.05 -5.18 0.90
CA THR A 96 -8.55 -4.41 2.02
C THR A 96 -10.05 -4.59 2.15
N LYS A 97 -10.55 -4.46 3.38
CA LYS A 97 -11.98 -4.34 3.63
C LYS A 97 -12.20 -3.51 4.87
N VAL A 98 -13.40 -2.93 4.97
CA VAL A 98 -13.83 -2.19 6.15
C VAL A 98 -15.06 -2.88 6.70
N GLU A 99 -15.04 -3.16 8.00
CA GLU A 99 -16.20 -3.70 8.72
C GLU A 99 -16.43 -2.82 9.93
N GLY A 100 -17.59 -2.15 9.98
CA GLY A 100 -17.85 -1.15 11.00
C GLY A 100 -16.84 -0.01 10.86
N GLU A 101 -16.06 0.20 11.91
CA GLU A 101 -15.02 1.25 11.92
C GLU A 101 -13.62 0.68 11.82
N HIS A 102 -13.48 -0.60 11.45
CA HIS A 102 -12.20 -1.29 11.43
C HIS A 102 -11.76 -1.61 10.01
N VAL A 103 -10.47 -1.38 9.76
CA VAL A 103 -9.84 -1.69 8.47
C VAL A 103 -9.04 -2.97 8.60
N TYR A 104 -9.30 -3.90 7.68
CA TYR A 104 -8.62 -5.19 7.62
C TYR A 104 -7.85 -5.29 6.31
N VAL A 105 -6.70 -5.92 6.36
CA VAL A 105 -5.85 -6.14 5.19
C VAL A 105 -5.37 -7.58 5.20
N ARG A 106 -5.24 -8.16 4.02
CA ARG A 106 -4.60 -9.47 3.84
C ARG A 106 -3.86 -9.51 2.52
N GLY A 107 -2.94 -10.41 2.40
CA GLY A 107 -2.15 -10.59 1.18
C GLY A 107 -0.69 -10.83 1.48
N PRO A 108 0.22 -10.63 0.52
CA PRO A 108 -0.04 -9.96 -0.76
C PRO A 108 -0.86 -10.81 -1.71
N VAL A 109 -1.59 -10.15 -2.60
CA VAL A 109 -2.30 -10.84 -3.67
C VAL A 109 -1.31 -11.19 -4.77
N PRO A 110 -1.55 -12.26 -5.52
CA PRO A 110 -0.68 -12.58 -6.65
C PRO A 110 -0.64 -11.41 -7.63
N VAL A 111 0.56 -11.09 -8.10
CA VAL A 111 0.73 -10.04 -9.10
C VAL A 111 0.07 -10.52 -10.39
N SER A 112 -0.86 -9.71 -10.91
CA SER A 112 -1.45 -9.99 -12.20
C SER A 112 -0.40 -9.86 -13.28
N SER A 113 -0.24 -10.89 -14.08
CA SER A 113 0.77 -10.89 -15.14
C SER A 113 0.32 -10.20 -16.42
N SER A 114 -0.85 -9.66 -16.41
CA SER A 114 -1.38 -8.98 -17.59
C SER A 114 -0.91 -7.56 -17.70
#